data_0755d6570739ba63708efffb7cf6be47
#
_entry.id   0755d6570739ba63708efffb7cf6be47
#
_cell.length_a   1.000
_cell.length_b   1.000
_cell.length_c   1.000
_cell.angle_alpha   90.00
_cell.angle_beta   90.00
_cell.angle_gamma   90.00
#
_symmetry.space_group_name_H-M   'P 1'
#
loop_
_entity.id
_entity.type
_entity.pdbx_description
1 polymer ?
#
loop_
_entity_poly.entity_id
_entity_poly.type
_entity_poly.pdbx_seq_one_letter_code
_entity_poly.pdbx_strand_id
1 'polypeptide(L)'
;MNASHPVRSLKIAGTGIERFSVCIQPGAGETAAYAAEELCRYLNLATGVTLPIVPPETAASPCIQICCAETAPDGSALGVDDFAVAVASGNLILSGGGGRGVLYAVYAFLEETVGCR
;
A
#
# COMPACT_ATOMS: atom_id res chain seq x y z
N MET A 1 12.84 14.91 23.27
CA MET A 1 12.52 14.72 22.89
C MET A 1 11.97 14.59 22.38
N ASN A 2 12.02 14.27 22.06
CA ASN A 2 11.62 13.98 21.53
C ASN A 2 11.00 13.79 20.94
N ALA A 3 11.17 13.41 21.48
CA ALA A 3 10.60 13.03 20.89
C ALA A 3 9.98 13.38 20.17
N SER A 4 10.10 13.39 20.17
CA SER A 4 9.71 14.11 19.19
C SER A 4 8.69 13.68 18.23
N HIS A 5 8.55 12.45 17.88
CA HIS A 5 7.49 12.03 17.00
C HIS A 5 6.67 11.00 17.71
N PRO A 6 5.49 11.38 18.16
CA PRO A 6 4.61 10.38 18.73
C PRO A 6 4.29 9.35 17.64
N VAL A 7 4.39 8.10 18.00
CA VAL A 7 4.01 7.02 17.12
C VAL A 7 2.50 7.07 16.92
N ARG A 8 2.07 7.10 15.68
CA ARG A 8 0.64 7.15 15.37
C ARG A 8 0.05 5.76 15.35
N SER A 9 -1.16 5.66 15.87
CA SER A 9 -1.98 4.49 15.61
C SER A 9 -2.65 4.68 14.26
N LEU A 10 -2.64 3.65 13.46
CA LEU A 10 -3.27 3.68 12.15
C LEU A 10 -4.12 2.44 11.97
N LYS A 11 -5.34 2.64 11.47
CA LYS A 11 -6.24 1.54 11.16
C LYS A 11 -6.69 1.64 9.71
N ILE A 12 -6.82 0.49 9.07
CA ILE A 12 -7.38 0.38 7.74
C ILE A 12 -8.60 -0.51 7.85
N ALA A 13 -9.77 0.01 7.48
CA ALA A 13 -11.03 -0.72 7.57
C ALA A 13 -11.26 -1.29 8.97
N GLY A 14 -10.87 -0.53 9.99
CA GLY A 14 -11.08 -0.93 11.39
C GLY A 14 -10.02 -1.87 11.95
N THR A 15 -9.04 -2.27 11.16
CA THR A 15 -7.99 -3.20 11.58
C THR A 15 -6.67 -2.44 11.74
N GLY A 16 -5.99 -2.67 12.86
CA GLY A 16 -4.74 -1.99 13.13
C GLY A 16 -3.68 -2.34 12.11
N ILE A 17 -2.84 -1.35 11.77
CA ILE A 17 -1.82 -1.52 10.73
C ILE A 17 -0.83 -2.65 11.08
N GLU A 18 -0.62 -2.89 12.36
CA GLU A 18 0.34 -3.91 12.80
C GLU A 18 -0.08 -5.32 12.40
N ARG A 19 -1.33 -5.50 11.98
CA ARG A 19 -1.81 -6.81 11.54
C ARG A 19 -1.62 -7.08 10.07
N PHE A 20 -1.22 -6.04 9.31
CA PHE A 20 -1.12 -6.16 7.86
C PHE A 20 0.23 -6.68 7.42
N SER A 21 0.24 -7.41 6.33
CA SER A 21 1.44 -7.68 5.56
C SER A 21 1.28 -7.01 4.20
N VAL A 22 2.38 -6.90 3.46
CA VAL A 22 2.36 -6.32 2.12
C VAL A 22 2.67 -7.42 1.13
N CYS A 23 1.89 -7.52 0.06
CA CYS A 23 2.22 -8.46 -1.00
C CYS A 23 2.19 -7.75 -2.35
N ILE A 24 3.12 -8.14 -3.22
CA ILE A 24 3.24 -7.60 -4.57
C ILE A 24 2.68 -8.65 -5.50
N GLN A 25 1.67 -8.29 -6.28
CA GLN A 25 1.02 -9.24 -7.17
C GLN A 25 1.98 -9.67 -8.28
N PRO A 26 1.86 -10.91 -8.78
CA PRO A 26 2.73 -11.40 -9.83
C PRO A 26 2.68 -10.48 -11.07
N GLY A 27 3.84 -10.23 -11.67
CA GLY A 27 3.91 -9.43 -12.88
C GLY A 27 3.87 -7.92 -12.66
N ALA A 28 3.85 -7.47 -11.40
CA ALA A 28 3.73 -6.03 -11.13
C ALA A 28 5.01 -5.23 -11.43
N GLY A 29 6.17 -5.89 -11.47
CA GLY A 29 7.41 -5.26 -11.94
C GLY A 29 8.21 -4.56 -10.87
N GLU A 30 9.32 -3.95 -11.31
CA GLU A 30 10.28 -3.33 -10.40
C GLU A 30 9.73 -2.10 -9.69
N THR A 31 8.89 -1.33 -10.37
CA THR A 31 8.30 -0.14 -9.75
C THR A 31 7.39 -0.52 -8.60
N ALA A 32 6.68 -1.65 -8.74
CA ALA A 32 5.85 -2.14 -7.64
C ALA A 32 6.69 -2.56 -6.45
N ALA A 33 7.84 -3.18 -6.69
CA ALA A 33 8.75 -3.55 -5.60
C ALA A 33 9.27 -2.31 -4.88
N TYR A 34 9.66 -1.28 -5.64
CA TYR A 34 10.10 -0.03 -5.05
C TYR A 34 8.96 0.64 -4.27
N ALA A 35 7.75 0.64 -4.84
CA ALA A 35 6.60 1.23 -4.17
C ALA A 35 6.30 0.53 -2.85
N ALA A 36 6.42 -0.80 -2.82
CA ALA A 36 6.21 -1.56 -1.59
C ALA A 36 7.24 -1.18 -0.52
N GLU A 37 8.49 -1.02 -0.92
CA GLU A 37 9.54 -0.61 0.03
C GLU A 37 9.28 0.79 0.57
N GLU A 38 8.85 1.72 -0.30
CA GLU A 38 8.52 3.06 0.15
C GLU A 38 7.34 3.05 1.10
N LEU A 39 6.34 2.26 0.79
CA LEU A 39 5.17 2.13 1.67
C LEU A 39 5.60 1.67 3.06
N CYS A 40 6.38 0.60 3.13
CA CYS A 40 6.83 0.06 4.40
C CYS A 40 7.69 1.06 5.16
N ARG A 41 8.56 1.77 4.46
CA ARG A 41 9.44 2.75 5.08
C ARG A 41 8.67 3.89 5.71
N TYR A 42 7.72 4.47 4.97
CA TYR A 42 6.95 5.60 5.49
C TYR A 42 5.97 5.17 6.58
N LEU A 43 5.40 3.98 6.47
CA LEU A 43 4.54 3.48 7.55
C LEU A 43 5.34 3.26 8.82
N ASN A 44 6.56 2.74 8.70
CA ASN A 44 7.41 2.58 9.86
C ASN A 44 7.76 3.93 10.50
N LEU A 45 8.07 4.93 9.68
CA LEU A 45 8.36 6.26 10.21
C LEU A 45 7.17 6.85 10.93
N ALA A 46 5.96 6.62 10.43
CA ALA A 46 4.76 7.22 11.00
C ALA A 46 4.22 6.46 12.20
N THR A 47 4.32 5.14 12.19
CA THR A 47 3.66 4.29 13.20
C THR A 47 4.61 3.47 14.06
N GLY A 48 5.86 3.36 13.67
CA GLY A 48 6.81 2.48 14.34
C GLY A 48 6.65 1.01 14.00
N VAL A 49 5.67 0.68 13.13
CA VAL A 49 5.38 -0.70 12.78
C VAL A 49 6.15 -1.09 11.51
N THR A 50 6.80 -2.25 11.54
CA THR A 50 7.48 -2.81 10.38
C THR A 50 6.61 -3.89 9.77
N LEU A 51 6.13 -3.65 8.56
CA LEU A 51 5.28 -4.63 7.87
C LEU A 51 6.14 -5.57 7.04
N PRO A 52 5.87 -6.89 7.12
CA PRO A 52 6.60 -7.84 6.27
C PRO A 52 6.08 -7.76 4.83
N ILE A 53 6.99 -7.95 3.88
CA ILE A 53 6.62 -8.13 2.48
C ILE A 53 6.66 -9.63 2.22
N VAL A 54 5.52 -10.20 1.87
CA VAL A 54 5.37 -11.65 1.74
C VAL A 54 4.92 -12.01 0.32
N PRO A 55 5.23 -13.23 -0.15
CA PRO A 55 4.76 -13.67 -1.47
C PRO A 55 3.24 -13.74 -1.52
N PRO A 56 2.63 -13.47 -2.69
CA PRO A 56 1.16 -13.49 -2.78
C PRO A 56 0.54 -14.82 -2.37
N GLU A 57 1.22 -15.91 -2.65
CA GLU A 57 0.67 -17.25 -2.35
C GLU A 57 0.62 -17.53 -0.87
N THR A 58 1.39 -16.83 -0.05
CA THR A 58 1.36 -16.99 1.40
C THR A 58 0.69 -15.83 2.12
N ALA A 59 0.26 -14.81 1.38
CA ALA A 59 -0.35 -13.64 1.99
C ALA A 59 -1.73 -14.00 2.50
N ALA A 60 -1.99 -13.66 3.76
CA ALA A 60 -3.28 -13.88 4.38
C ALA A 60 -3.89 -12.53 4.72
N SER A 61 -5.22 -12.47 4.79
CA SER A 61 -5.89 -11.25 5.22
C SER A 61 -5.62 -10.98 6.69
N PRO A 62 -5.41 -9.72 7.07
CA PRO A 62 -5.43 -8.55 6.18
C PRO A 62 -4.10 -8.33 5.50
N CYS A 63 -4.13 -7.87 4.26
CA CYS A 63 -2.90 -7.54 3.56
C CYS A 63 -3.08 -6.29 2.69
N ILE A 64 -1.96 -5.65 2.38
CA ILE A 64 -1.92 -4.55 1.44
C ILE A 64 -1.37 -5.13 0.13
N GLN A 65 -2.22 -5.12 -0.89
CA GLN A 65 -1.87 -5.68 -2.19
C GLN A 65 -1.40 -4.58 -3.13
N ILE A 66 -0.22 -4.76 -3.69
CA ILE A 66 0.36 -3.83 -4.65
C ILE A 66 0.19 -4.46 -6.03
N CYS A 67 -0.60 -3.80 -6.88
CA CYS A 67 -0.99 -4.35 -8.16
C CYS A 67 -0.66 -3.42 -9.31
N CYS A 68 -0.12 -3.96 -10.39
CA CYS A 68 -0.04 -3.25 -11.66
C CYS A 68 -1.09 -3.89 -12.57
N ALA A 69 -2.10 -3.11 -12.97
CA ALA A 69 -3.25 -3.68 -13.66
C ALA A 69 -3.85 -2.65 -14.61
N GLU A 70 -4.51 -3.13 -15.65
CA GLU A 70 -5.17 -2.26 -16.61
C GLU A 70 -6.56 -1.84 -16.15
N THR A 71 -7.07 -2.48 -15.13
CA THR A 71 -8.38 -2.12 -14.55
C THR A 71 -8.28 -2.08 -13.05
N ALA A 72 -9.02 -1.15 -12.45
CA ALA A 72 -9.14 -1.04 -11.01
C ALA A 72 -10.10 -2.11 -10.48
N PRO A 73 -10.12 -2.32 -9.15
CA PRO A 73 -11.06 -3.29 -8.57
C PRO A 73 -12.52 -3.04 -8.91
N ASP A 74 -12.90 -1.79 -9.17
CA ASP A 74 -14.27 -1.45 -9.54
C ASP A 74 -14.55 -1.61 -11.04
N GLY A 75 -13.55 -2.05 -11.81
CA GLY A 75 -13.71 -2.27 -13.24
C GLY A 75 -13.33 -1.09 -14.11
N SER A 76 -13.04 0.07 -13.53
CA SER A 76 -12.66 1.22 -14.35
C SER A 76 -11.27 1.04 -14.96
N ALA A 77 -11.05 1.60 -16.15
CA ALA A 77 -9.78 1.47 -16.84
C ALA A 77 -8.71 2.31 -16.17
N LEU A 78 -7.50 1.78 -16.10
CA LEU A 78 -6.34 2.49 -15.56
C LEU A 78 -5.34 2.72 -16.69
N GLY A 79 -5.12 3.98 -17.04
CA GLY A 79 -4.08 4.35 -17.97
C GLY A 79 -2.70 4.34 -17.32
N VAL A 80 -1.70 4.78 -18.07
CA VAL A 80 -0.28 4.63 -17.68
C VAL A 80 0.02 5.25 -16.33
N ASP A 81 -0.57 6.40 -16.02
CA ASP A 81 -0.31 7.09 -14.76
C ASP A 81 -1.52 7.05 -13.82
N ASP A 82 -2.54 6.32 -14.18
CA ASP A 82 -3.74 6.22 -13.33
C ASP A 82 -3.52 5.25 -12.19
N PHE A 83 -4.25 5.49 -11.10
CA PHE A 83 -4.17 4.59 -9.95
C PHE A 83 -5.51 4.53 -9.24
N ALA A 84 -5.64 3.52 -8.39
CA ALA A 84 -6.82 3.35 -7.56
C ALA A 84 -6.41 2.85 -6.18
N VAL A 85 -7.14 3.30 -5.16
CA VAL A 85 -6.97 2.84 -3.80
C VAL A 85 -8.33 2.30 -3.36
N ALA A 86 -8.37 1.05 -2.94
CA ALA A 86 -9.64 0.40 -2.60
C ALA A 86 -9.46 -0.50 -1.39
N VAL A 87 -10.57 -0.72 -0.68
CA VAL A 87 -10.62 -1.70 0.41
C VAL A 87 -11.63 -2.76 0.00
N ALA A 88 -11.25 -4.01 0.09
CA ALA A 88 -12.13 -5.13 -0.23
C ALA A 88 -11.80 -6.30 0.69
N SER A 89 -12.81 -6.87 1.34
CA SER A 89 -12.66 -8.03 2.20
C SER A 89 -11.58 -7.85 3.28
N GLY A 90 -11.48 -6.64 3.80
CA GLY A 90 -10.50 -6.32 4.85
C GLY A 90 -9.10 -6.04 4.33
N ASN A 91 -8.88 -6.13 3.04
CA ASN A 91 -7.57 -5.87 2.44
C ASN A 91 -7.56 -4.48 1.80
N LEU A 92 -6.36 -3.89 1.76
CA LEU A 92 -6.14 -2.65 1.02
C LEU A 92 -5.52 -3.00 -0.32
N ILE A 93 -6.08 -2.46 -1.39
CA ILE A 93 -5.61 -2.74 -2.75
C ILE A 93 -5.13 -1.44 -3.36
N LEU A 94 -3.85 -1.39 -3.69
CA LEU A 94 -3.22 -0.24 -4.32
C LEU A 94 -2.87 -0.64 -5.75
N SER A 95 -3.60 -0.09 -6.72
CA SER A 95 -3.48 -0.48 -8.12
C SER A 95 -2.97 0.67 -8.96
N GLY A 96 -2.14 0.37 -9.93
CA GLY A 96 -1.66 1.37 -10.87
C GLY A 96 -1.63 0.81 -12.28
N GLY A 97 -1.92 1.67 -13.25
CA GLY A 97 -2.06 1.26 -14.65
C GLY A 97 -0.76 1.17 -15.42
N GLY A 98 0.32 1.69 -14.89
CA GLY A 98 1.63 1.60 -15.51
C GLY A 98 2.66 1.64 -14.41
N GLY A 99 3.93 1.73 -14.78
CA GLY A 99 4.98 1.74 -13.78
C GLY A 99 4.77 2.81 -12.72
N ARG A 100 4.43 4.04 -13.15
CA ARG A 100 4.29 5.15 -12.19
C ARG A 100 2.98 5.14 -11.47
N GLY A 101 1.93 4.58 -12.07
CA GLY A 101 0.62 4.55 -11.41
C GLY A 101 0.66 3.83 -10.09
N VAL A 102 1.39 2.72 -10.00
CA VAL A 102 1.53 1.97 -8.76
C VAL A 102 2.15 2.82 -7.67
N LEU A 103 3.19 3.57 -8.00
CA LEU A 103 3.86 4.44 -7.04
C LEU A 103 2.94 5.57 -6.60
N TYR A 104 2.16 6.12 -7.52
CA TYR A 104 1.19 7.16 -7.18
C TYR A 104 0.13 6.64 -6.22
N ALA A 105 -0.30 5.39 -6.39
CA ALA A 105 -1.28 4.79 -5.46
C ALA A 105 -0.71 4.75 -4.04
N VAL A 106 0.54 4.34 -3.91
CA VAL A 106 1.20 4.31 -2.59
C VAL A 106 1.28 5.70 -1.98
N TYR A 107 1.73 6.68 -2.77
CA TYR A 107 1.87 8.04 -2.25
C TYR A 107 0.52 8.65 -1.90
N ALA A 108 -0.52 8.39 -2.70
CA ALA A 108 -1.86 8.89 -2.39
C ALA A 108 -2.37 8.32 -1.07
N PHE A 109 -2.18 7.02 -0.88
CA PHE A 109 -2.58 6.38 0.37
C PHE A 109 -1.83 6.98 1.56
N LEU A 110 -0.52 7.15 1.42
CA LEU A 110 0.30 7.70 2.51
C LEU A 110 -0.09 9.13 2.83
N GLU A 111 -0.37 9.93 1.81
CA GLU A 111 -0.75 11.31 2.02
C GLU A 111 -2.07 11.42 2.77
N GLU A 112 -3.05 10.60 2.39
CA GLU A 112 -4.37 10.67 2.99
C GLU A 112 -4.43 10.08 4.40
N THR A 113 -3.66 9.01 4.64
CA THR A 113 -3.80 8.28 5.89
C THR A 113 -2.79 8.69 6.94
N VAL A 114 -1.57 9.01 6.55
CA VAL A 114 -0.52 9.36 7.52
C VAL A 114 0.00 10.78 7.35
N GLY A 115 -0.48 11.50 6.36
CA GLY A 115 -0.08 12.87 6.15
C GLY A 115 1.33 13.05 5.64
N CYS A 116 1.93 12.04 5.04
CA CYS A 116 3.25 12.13 4.45
C CYS A 116 3.23 13.03 3.22
N ARG A 117 4.23 13.86 3.11
CA ARG A 117 4.34 14.73 1.94
C ARG A 117 5.72 14.69 1.34
#